data_934a73bba2f7044df858dd5562c38e01
#
_entry.id   934a73bba2f7044df858dd5562c38e01
#
_cell.length_a   1.000
_cell.length_b   1.000
_cell.length_c   1.000
_cell.angle_alpha   90.00
_cell.angle_beta   90.00
_cell.angle_gamma   90.00
#
_symmetry.space_group_name_H-M   'P 1'
#
loop_
_entity.id
_entity.type
_entity.pdbx_description
1 polymer ?
#
loop_
_entity_poly.entity_id
_entity_poly.type
_entity_poly.pdbx_seq_one_letter_code
_entity_poly.pdbx_strand_id
1 'polypeptide(L)'
;LDLWISSGGVRPQHEGEAIYHSQLWINDGKGNFAKNTTSLPSVNSSVSSVIASDFDHDGDMDLFVAGRVCPGEYPKTPRSYLLRNDSKNTQIKFTDITPSVNGLQRIGMVSSALWTDYNNDTWPDLMLVGEYMPITLFTNQHGKLVQSDIPNLEKTSGWWNSLTAGDFDHDGDLDLFMANGDLNPNCTP
;
A
#
# COMPACT_ATOMS: atom_id res chain seq x y z
N LEU A 1 -2.80 5.93 -19.79
CA LEU A 1 -2.11 6.05 -18.49
C LEU A 1 -2.66 7.24 -17.74
N ASP A 2 -3.26 7.00 -16.58
CA ASP A 2 -3.75 8.02 -15.68
C ASP A 2 -2.72 8.33 -14.59
N LEU A 3 -2.90 9.39 -13.84
CA LEU A 3 -1.95 9.83 -12.82
C LEU A 3 -2.64 9.90 -11.45
N TRP A 4 -2.12 9.16 -10.49
CA TRP A 4 -2.45 9.29 -9.09
C TRP A 4 -1.42 10.19 -8.39
N ILE A 5 -1.89 11.20 -7.66
CA ILE A 5 -1.05 12.10 -6.87
C ILE A 5 -1.47 12.00 -5.40
N SER A 6 -0.55 11.56 -4.56
CA SER A 6 -0.71 11.55 -3.11
C SER A 6 0.19 12.57 -2.46
N SER A 7 -0.25 13.11 -1.34
CA SER A 7 0.62 13.91 -0.47
C SER A 7 1.25 13.03 0.60
N GLY A 8 2.57 13.18 0.75
CA GLY A 8 3.34 12.63 1.86
C GLY A 8 4.00 13.75 2.65
N GLY A 9 4.32 13.52 3.92
CA GLY A 9 5.06 14.46 4.74
C GLY A 9 4.54 14.57 6.17
N VAL A 10 5.30 15.29 6.99
CA VAL A 10 5.08 15.45 8.44
C VAL A 10 4.86 16.90 8.83
N ARG A 11 4.20 17.70 8.00
CA ARG A 11 3.87 19.09 8.40
C ARG A 11 3.01 19.05 9.67
N PRO A 12 3.08 20.07 10.54
CA PRO A 12 2.31 20.11 11.79
C PRO A 12 0.82 20.41 11.51
N GLN A 13 0.17 19.53 10.80
CA GLN A 13 -1.23 19.52 10.43
C GLN A 13 -1.79 18.15 10.78
N HIS A 14 -3.09 18.06 11.03
CA HIS A 14 -3.71 16.80 11.46
C HIS A 14 -4.04 15.89 10.28
N GLU A 15 -4.10 14.57 10.55
CA GLU A 15 -4.63 13.58 9.61
C GLU A 15 -6.02 14.01 9.12
N GLY A 16 -6.29 13.91 7.82
CA GLY A 16 -7.58 14.28 7.23
C GLY A 16 -7.70 15.68 6.66
N GLU A 17 -6.66 16.53 6.83
CA GLU A 17 -6.67 17.84 6.20
C GLU A 17 -6.56 17.75 4.67
N ALA A 18 -7.11 18.76 3.98
CA ALA A 18 -7.22 18.77 2.52
C ALA A 18 -5.88 18.61 1.78
N ILE A 19 -4.76 18.96 2.42
CA ILE A 19 -3.41 18.79 1.86
C ILE A 19 -3.02 17.32 1.69
N TYR A 20 -3.64 16.41 2.45
CA TYR A 20 -3.38 14.97 2.38
C TYR A 20 -4.36 14.22 1.48
N HIS A 21 -5.31 14.91 0.86
CA HIS A 21 -6.26 14.30 -0.06
C HIS A 21 -5.55 13.83 -1.33
N SER A 22 -5.58 12.54 -1.59
CA SER A 22 -5.12 11.97 -2.85
C SER A 22 -5.98 12.44 -4.03
N GLN A 23 -5.37 12.55 -5.21
CA GLN A 23 -6.01 13.06 -6.40
C GLN A 23 -5.79 12.10 -7.57
N LEU A 24 -6.84 11.87 -8.35
CA LEU A 24 -6.76 11.15 -9.62
C LEU A 24 -6.88 12.14 -10.77
N TRP A 25 -5.98 12.01 -11.74
CA TRP A 25 -5.97 12.80 -12.96
C TRP A 25 -6.06 11.87 -14.16
N ILE A 26 -7.06 12.06 -14.99
CA ILE A 26 -7.36 11.23 -16.14
C ILE A 26 -6.71 11.82 -17.38
N ASN A 27 -5.99 10.97 -18.12
CA ASN A 27 -5.37 11.30 -19.40
C ASN A 27 -6.39 11.13 -20.53
N ASP A 28 -6.49 12.10 -21.41
CA ASP A 28 -7.34 12.04 -22.61
C ASP A 28 -6.73 11.20 -23.77
N GLY A 29 -5.60 10.53 -23.52
CA GLY A 29 -4.85 9.78 -24.53
C GLY A 29 -3.98 10.64 -25.43
N LYS A 30 -3.98 11.97 -25.27
CA LYS A 30 -3.18 12.94 -26.02
C LYS A 30 -2.17 13.68 -25.15
N GLY A 31 -2.04 13.26 -23.88
CA GLY A 31 -1.12 13.86 -22.92
C GLY A 31 -1.72 15.01 -22.11
N ASN A 32 -3.02 15.28 -22.22
CA ASN A 32 -3.68 16.25 -21.34
C ASN A 32 -4.31 15.51 -20.16
N PHE A 33 -4.18 16.08 -18.96
CA PHE A 33 -4.71 15.50 -17.72
C PHE A 33 -5.81 16.40 -17.16
N ALA A 34 -6.95 15.78 -16.84
CA ALA A 34 -8.06 16.43 -16.14
C ALA A 34 -8.25 15.84 -14.76
N LYS A 35 -8.34 16.70 -13.73
CA LYS A 35 -8.59 16.23 -12.35
C LYS A 35 -9.96 15.60 -12.25
N ASN A 36 -9.99 14.36 -11.76
CA ASN A 36 -11.23 13.67 -11.40
C ASN A 36 -11.53 13.90 -9.91
N THR A 37 -12.73 14.39 -9.61
CA THR A 37 -13.13 14.76 -8.24
C THR A 37 -14.16 13.82 -7.61
N THR A 38 -14.63 12.82 -8.36
CA THR A 38 -15.77 11.98 -7.95
C THR A 38 -15.46 10.49 -7.87
N SER A 39 -14.37 10.04 -8.46
CA SER A 39 -14.05 8.61 -8.60
C SER A 39 -13.39 7.99 -7.39
N LEU A 40 -12.77 8.81 -6.53
CA LEU A 40 -12.05 8.32 -5.35
C LEU A 40 -12.88 8.48 -4.09
N PRO A 41 -12.85 7.48 -3.19
CA PRO A 41 -13.24 7.71 -1.81
C PRO A 41 -12.28 8.71 -1.13
N SER A 42 -12.65 9.18 0.05
CA SER A 42 -11.81 10.12 0.80
C SER A 42 -10.55 9.42 1.32
N VAL A 43 -9.43 9.61 0.62
CA VAL A 43 -8.10 9.11 1.02
C VAL A 43 -7.29 10.29 1.57
N ASN A 44 -7.17 10.35 2.89
CA ASN A 44 -6.74 11.54 3.64
C ASN A 44 -5.49 11.30 4.48
N SER A 45 -4.73 10.25 4.20
CA SER A 45 -3.49 9.92 4.92
C SER A 45 -2.27 10.54 4.25
N SER A 46 -1.23 10.80 5.04
CA SER A 46 0.12 10.97 4.52
C SER A 46 0.59 9.63 3.96
N VAL A 47 0.80 9.56 2.65
CA VAL A 47 1.03 8.34 1.88
C VAL A 47 2.51 8.16 1.57
N SER A 48 3.03 6.93 1.71
CA SER A 48 4.39 6.55 1.30
C SER A 48 4.43 5.98 -0.10
N SER A 49 3.49 5.09 -0.43
CA SER A 49 3.42 4.44 -1.73
C SER A 49 1.99 4.10 -2.13
N VAL A 50 1.79 3.98 -3.44
CA VAL A 50 0.55 3.45 -4.04
C VAL A 50 0.98 2.38 -5.03
N ILE A 51 0.44 1.20 -4.88
CA ILE A 51 0.72 0.06 -5.76
C ILE A 51 -0.57 -0.50 -6.32
N ALA A 52 -0.53 -0.96 -7.57
CA ALA A 52 -1.68 -1.48 -8.29
C ALA A 52 -1.54 -2.97 -8.57
N SER A 53 -2.66 -3.70 -8.50
CA SER A 53 -2.79 -5.09 -8.92
C SER A 53 -4.26 -5.41 -9.17
N ASP A 54 -4.54 -6.30 -10.08
CA ASP A 54 -5.85 -6.95 -10.21
C ASP A 54 -5.91 -8.08 -9.15
N PHE A 55 -6.21 -7.68 -7.87
CA PHE A 55 -6.10 -8.63 -6.77
C PHE A 55 -7.31 -9.57 -6.67
N ASP A 56 -8.47 -9.22 -7.24
CA ASP A 56 -9.68 -10.05 -7.22
C ASP A 56 -10.00 -10.71 -8.58
N HIS A 57 -9.10 -10.55 -9.57
CA HIS A 57 -9.16 -11.15 -10.91
C HIS A 57 -10.42 -10.78 -11.69
N ASP A 58 -10.92 -9.54 -11.50
CA ASP A 58 -12.05 -9.03 -12.27
C ASP A 58 -11.64 -8.33 -13.58
N GLY A 59 -10.33 -8.17 -13.82
CA GLY A 59 -9.73 -7.58 -15.02
C GLY A 59 -9.40 -6.10 -14.89
N ASP A 60 -9.74 -5.46 -13.77
CA ASP A 60 -9.47 -4.06 -13.49
C ASP A 60 -8.34 -3.92 -12.44
N MET A 61 -7.54 -2.85 -12.53
CA MET A 61 -6.44 -2.63 -11.57
C MET A 61 -6.96 -1.96 -10.31
N ASP A 62 -6.79 -2.63 -9.18
CA ASP A 62 -7.07 -2.13 -7.84
C ASP A 62 -5.85 -1.43 -7.23
N LEU A 63 -6.05 -0.72 -6.13
CA LEU A 63 -4.98 0.06 -5.50
C LEU A 63 -4.84 -0.24 -4.01
N PHE A 64 -3.62 -0.50 -3.57
CA PHE A 64 -3.26 -0.38 -2.16
C PHE A 64 -2.54 0.95 -1.93
N VAL A 65 -3.04 1.73 -0.97
CA VAL A 65 -2.51 3.04 -0.60
C VAL A 65 -1.94 2.96 0.81
N ALA A 66 -0.63 3.04 0.92
CA ALA A 66 0.11 2.87 2.17
C ALA A 66 0.13 4.16 2.99
N GLY A 67 -0.46 4.14 4.17
CA GLY A 67 -0.36 5.21 5.16
C GLY A 67 1.00 5.17 5.85
N ARG A 68 1.73 6.29 5.82
CA ARG A 68 3.07 6.38 6.40
C ARG A 68 3.07 6.94 7.83
N VAL A 69 2.36 8.02 8.06
CA VAL A 69 2.41 8.74 9.33
C VAL A 69 1.12 9.52 9.58
N CYS A 70 0.71 9.67 10.83
CA CYS A 70 -0.26 10.67 11.25
C CYS A 70 0.46 12.00 11.50
N PRO A 71 0.27 13.03 10.65
CA PRO A 71 0.96 14.30 10.82
C PRO A 71 0.68 14.92 12.18
N GLY A 72 1.74 15.35 12.88
CA GLY A 72 1.65 15.95 14.21
C GLY A 72 1.38 14.97 15.36
N GLU A 73 1.17 13.66 15.08
CA GLU A 73 0.81 12.65 16.10
C GLU A 73 1.75 11.43 16.08
N TYR A 74 2.97 11.59 15.56
CA TYR A 74 3.96 10.51 15.55
C TYR A 74 4.22 9.96 16.97
N PRO A 75 4.31 8.65 17.19
CA PRO A 75 4.29 7.52 16.24
C PRO A 75 2.91 6.86 16.04
N LYS A 76 1.82 7.61 16.07
CA LYS A 76 0.47 7.07 15.86
C LYS A 76 0.34 6.43 14.49
N THR A 77 -0.23 5.23 14.45
CA THR A 77 -0.44 4.46 13.22
C THR A 77 -1.46 5.14 12.31
N PRO A 78 -1.09 5.48 11.07
CA PRO A 78 -1.99 6.08 10.09
C PRO A 78 -2.96 5.04 9.51
N ARG A 79 -3.93 5.53 8.73
CA ARG A 79 -4.81 4.67 7.95
C ARG A 79 -4.17 4.33 6.61
N SER A 80 -4.17 3.04 6.25
CA SER A 80 -3.94 2.54 4.89
C SER A 80 -5.28 2.21 4.22
N TYR A 81 -5.29 2.08 2.88
CA TYR A 81 -6.51 1.83 2.13
C TYR A 81 -6.29 0.73 1.09
N LEU A 82 -7.27 -0.16 0.95
CA LEU A 82 -7.44 -1.05 -0.19
C LEU A 82 -8.64 -0.55 -0.99
N LEU A 83 -8.40 -0.11 -2.20
CA LEU A 83 -9.39 0.51 -3.07
C LEU A 83 -9.68 -0.42 -4.25
N ARG A 84 -10.84 -1.03 -4.26
CA ARG A 84 -11.28 -1.84 -5.40
C ARG A 84 -11.76 -0.94 -6.53
N ASN A 85 -11.37 -1.28 -7.74
CA ASN A 85 -11.81 -0.60 -8.95
C ASN A 85 -13.16 -1.16 -9.41
N ASP A 86 -14.22 -0.42 -9.17
CA ASP A 86 -15.58 -0.76 -9.61
C ASP A 86 -15.98 0.03 -10.88
N SER A 87 -15.02 0.42 -11.71
CA SER A 87 -15.26 1.20 -12.92
C SER A 87 -16.10 0.43 -13.94
N LYS A 88 -17.01 1.14 -14.61
CA LYS A 88 -17.84 0.53 -15.67
C LYS A 88 -17.94 1.48 -16.88
N ASN A 89 -17.60 0.97 -18.06
CA ASN A 89 -17.59 1.75 -19.30
C ASN A 89 -16.67 3.00 -19.17
N THR A 90 -17.28 4.20 -19.19
CA THR A 90 -16.56 5.49 -19.05
C THR A 90 -16.62 6.05 -17.63
N GLN A 91 -17.34 5.39 -16.71
CA GLN A 91 -17.48 5.85 -15.33
C GLN A 91 -16.39 5.20 -14.45
N ILE A 92 -15.41 5.99 -14.07
CA ILE A 92 -14.35 5.57 -13.14
C ILE A 92 -14.90 5.62 -11.72
N LYS A 93 -14.68 4.56 -10.94
CA LYS A 93 -15.11 4.46 -9.56
C LYS A 93 -14.19 3.55 -8.76
N PHE A 94 -13.66 4.04 -7.65
CA PHE A 94 -12.98 3.23 -6.65
C PHE A 94 -13.80 3.14 -5.37
N THR A 95 -13.83 1.96 -4.78
CA THR A 95 -14.53 1.69 -3.51
C THR A 95 -13.53 1.32 -2.43
N ASP A 96 -13.58 1.98 -1.28
CA ASP A 96 -12.77 1.62 -0.11
C ASP A 96 -13.33 0.33 0.52
N ILE A 97 -12.63 -0.77 0.30
CA ILE A 97 -12.95 -2.10 0.86
C ILE A 97 -12.02 -2.48 2.03
N THR A 98 -11.18 -1.57 2.49
CA THR A 98 -10.27 -1.80 3.63
C THR A 98 -10.98 -2.39 4.86
N PRO A 99 -12.20 -1.98 5.22
CA PRO A 99 -12.91 -2.54 6.37
C PRO A 99 -13.24 -4.03 6.25
N SER A 100 -13.21 -4.60 5.04
CA SER A 100 -13.43 -6.04 4.82
C SER A 100 -12.20 -6.90 5.13
N VAL A 101 -11.00 -6.27 5.25
CA VAL A 101 -9.73 -6.93 5.53
C VAL A 101 -9.33 -6.67 6.97
N ASN A 102 -9.43 -7.72 7.80
CA ASN A 102 -9.10 -7.60 9.22
C ASN A 102 -7.62 -7.18 9.43
N GLY A 103 -7.39 -6.19 10.28
CA GLY A 103 -6.06 -5.69 10.62
C GLY A 103 -5.46 -4.69 9.63
N LEU A 104 -5.91 -4.62 8.37
CA LEU A 104 -5.27 -3.82 7.34
C LEU A 104 -5.38 -2.30 7.56
N GLN A 105 -6.51 -1.84 8.09
CA GLN A 105 -6.84 -0.41 8.15
C GLN A 105 -5.78 0.44 8.89
N ARG A 106 -5.21 -0.08 9.97
CA ARG A 106 -4.16 0.57 10.78
C ARG A 106 -3.05 -0.42 11.09
N ILE A 107 -2.53 -1.03 10.04
CA ILE A 107 -1.55 -2.11 10.14
C ILE A 107 -0.19 -1.66 10.68
N GLY A 108 0.16 -0.41 10.48
CA GLY A 108 1.45 0.16 10.88
C GLY A 108 1.77 1.43 10.11
N MET A 109 2.97 1.96 10.30
CA MET A 109 3.53 3.07 9.54
C MET A 109 4.23 2.50 8.30
N VAL A 110 3.46 2.17 7.27
CA VAL A 110 3.95 1.47 6.08
C VAL A 110 4.86 2.39 5.26
N SER A 111 6.09 1.96 5.00
CA SER A 111 7.05 2.67 4.15
C SER A 111 7.06 2.17 2.71
N SER A 112 6.86 0.86 2.54
CA SER A 112 6.83 0.21 1.22
C SER A 112 5.86 -0.96 1.22
N ALA A 113 5.31 -1.25 0.05
CA ALA A 113 4.38 -2.34 -0.20
C ALA A 113 4.69 -3.01 -1.54
N LEU A 114 4.33 -4.28 -1.67
CA LEU A 114 4.54 -5.08 -2.88
C LEU A 114 3.39 -6.05 -3.06
N TRP A 115 2.88 -6.16 -4.30
CA TRP A 115 2.07 -7.29 -4.72
C TRP A 115 2.97 -8.39 -5.28
N THR A 116 2.82 -9.61 -4.80
CA THR A 116 3.61 -10.78 -5.21
C THR A 116 2.80 -12.05 -5.00
N ASP A 117 2.92 -13.02 -5.89
CA ASP A 117 2.40 -14.36 -5.67
C ASP A 117 3.50 -15.17 -4.95
N TYR A 118 3.48 -15.15 -3.60
CA TYR A 118 4.55 -15.77 -2.82
C TYR A 118 4.39 -17.29 -2.68
N ASN A 119 3.17 -17.80 -2.88
CA ASN A 119 2.82 -19.21 -2.69
C ASN A 119 2.56 -19.95 -4.01
N ASN A 120 2.77 -19.30 -5.18
CA ASN A 120 2.56 -19.82 -6.52
C ASN A 120 1.13 -20.30 -6.78
N ASP A 121 0.13 -19.62 -6.20
CA ASP A 121 -1.29 -19.95 -6.43
C ASP A 121 -1.97 -19.06 -7.49
N THR A 122 -1.21 -18.18 -8.12
CA THR A 122 -1.60 -17.19 -9.13
C THR A 122 -2.36 -15.97 -8.61
N TRP A 123 -2.71 -15.92 -7.32
CA TRP A 123 -3.38 -14.77 -6.70
C TRP A 123 -2.33 -13.83 -6.11
N PRO A 124 -2.38 -12.53 -6.45
CA PRO A 124 -1.39 -11.60 -5.90
C PRO A 124 -1.62 -11.37 -4.41
N ASP A 125 -0.61 -11.70 -3.60
CA ASP A 125 -0.55 -11.45 -2.17
C ASP A 125 0.01 -10.06 -1.88
N LEU A 126 -0.32 -9.50 -0.72
CA LEU A 126 0.14 -8.17 -0.32
C LEU A 126 1.18 -8.26 0.79
N MET A 127 2.41 -7.84 0.48
CA MET A 127 3.50 -7.74 1.46
C MET A 127 3.76 -6.29 1.84
N LEU A 128 3.93 -6.05 3.15
CA LEU A 128 4.09 -4.72 3.74
C LEU A 128 5.31 -4.67 4.65
N VAL A 129 6.05 -3.57 4.56
CA VAL A 129 7.12 -3.22 5.49
C VAL A 129 7.01 -1.76 5.92
N GLY A 130 7.54 -1.43 7.10
CA GLY A 130 7.44 -0.06 7.62
C GLY A 130 8.18 0.18 8.91
N GLU A 131 7.92 1.34 9.52
CA GLU A 131 8.54 1.76 10.75
C GLU A 131 7.91 1.06 11.95
N TYR A 132 8.72 0.46 12.82
CA TYR A 132 8.32 -0.26 14.05
C TYR A 132 7.32 -1.39 13.82
N MET A 133 7.30 -1.99 12.64
CA MET A 133 6.44 -3.12 12.34
C MET A 133 7.24 -4.30 11.78
N PRO A 134 6.78 -5.54 12.02
CA PRO A 134 7.35 -6.70 11.36
C PRO A 134 7.02 -6.68 9.87
N ILE A 135 7.77 -7.44 9.09
CA ILE A 135 7.38 -7.79 7.72
C ILE A 135 6.03 -8.49 7.80
N THR A 136 5.03 -7.93 7.12
CA THR A 136 3.65 -8.41 7.22
C THR A 136 3.15 -8.87 5.87
N LEU A 137 2.58 -10.06 5.82
CA LEU A 137 1.98 -10.64 4.63
C LEU A 137 0.46 -10.79 4.80
N PHE A 138 -0.27 -10.44 3.76
CA PHE A 138 -1.66 -10.82 3.57
C PHE A 138 -1.75 -11.77 2.39
N THR A 139 -2.11 -13.02 2.65
CA THR A 139 -2.35 -14.02 1.60
C THR A 139 -3.70 -13.75 0.95
N ASN A 140 -3.73 -13.82 -0.37
CA ASN A 140 -4.93 -13.66 -1.15
C ASN A 140 -5.66 -15.00 -1.32
N GLN A 141 -6.79 -15.15 -0.69
CA GLN A 141 -7.65 -16.32 -0.79
C GLN A 141 -8.80 -16.04 -1.77
N HIS A 142 -8.49 -16.08 -3.07
CA HIS A 142 -9.47 -15.86 -4.15
C HIS A 142 -10.21 -14.50 -4.03
N GLY A 143 -9.44 -13.40 -4.01
CA GLY A 143 -9.96 -12.04 -3.88
C GLY A 143 -10.21 -11.60 -2.44
N LYS A 144 -9.76 -12.37 -1.44
CA LYS A 144 -9.87 -12.04 -0.02
C LYS A 144 -8.50 -12.05 0.63
N LEU A 145 -8.04 -10.89 1.05
CA LEU A 145 -6.79 -10.76 1.78
C LEU A 145 -6.97 -11.19 3.25
N VAL A 146 -6.13 -12.11 3.70
CA VAL A 146 -6.09 -12.61 5.07
C VAL A 146 -4.66 -12.49 5.60
N GLN A 147 -4.49 -11.82 6.73
CA GLN A 147 -3.17 -11.72 7.35
C GLN A 147 -2.63 -13.10 7.69
N SER A 148 -1.40 -13.40 7.26
CA SER A 148 -0.77 -14.69 7.41
C SER A 148 0.37 -14.63 8.42
N ASP A 149 0.40 -15.61 9.31
CA ASP A 149 1.49 -15.82 10.24
C ASP A 149 2.58 -16.66 9.55
N ILE A 150 3.64 -16.02 9.09
CA ILE A 150 4.81 -16.72 8.55
C ILE A 150 5.84 -16.88 9.67
N PRO A 151 6.27 -18.11 9.98
CA PRO A 151 7.26 -18.36 11.02
C PRO A 151 8.53 -17.50 10.83
N ASN A 152 8.94 -16.84 11.91
CA ASN A 152 10.08 -15.91 12.01
C ASN A 152 9.86 -14.50 11.45
N LEU A 153 8.84 -14.21 10.63
CA LEU A 153 8.58 -12.83 10.19
C LEU A 153 8.07 -11.95 11.34
N GLU A 154 7.39 -12.52 12.32
CA GLU A 154 6.95 -11.80 13.53
C GLU A 154 8.10 -11.19 14.35
N LYS A 155 9.33 -11.70 14.15
CA LYS A 155 10.55 -11.23 14.85
C LYS A 155 11.33 -10.19 14.04
N THR A 156 10.81 -9.77 12.90
CA THR A 156 11.50 -8.86 11.98
C THR A 156 11.16 -7.39 12.20
N SER A 157 10.59 -7.03 13.38
CA SER A 157 10.31 -5.63 13.67
C SER A 157 11.56 -4.76 13.51
N GLY A 158 11.43 -3.68 12.73
CA GLY A 158 12.56 -2.84 12.37
C GLY A 158 12.12 -1.50 11.78
N TRP A 159 13.11 -0.78 11.25
CA TRP A 159 12.91 0.46 10.51
C TRP A 159 13.11 0.19 9.01
N TRP A 160 12.10 -0.39 8.41
CA TRP A 160 12.15 -0.77 7.01
C TRP A 160 11.88 0.43 6.11
N ASN A 161 12.71 0.62 5.07
CA ASN A 161 12.59 1.75 4.14
C ASN A 161 12.01 1.33 2.79
N SER A 162 12.39 0.16 2.30
CA SER A 162 11.96 -0.33 0.99
C SER A 162 11.90 -1.84 0.93
N LEU A 163 11.14 -2.33 -0.04
CA LEU A 163 10.89 -3.73 -0.34
C LEU A 163 10.88 -3.89 -1.86
N THR A 164 11.54 -4.93 -2.36
CA THR A 164 11.46 -5.36 -3.76
C THR A 164 11.56 -6.88 -3.87
N ALA A 165 11.09 -7.44 -4.97
CA ALA A 165 11.23 -8.85 -5.28
C ALA A 165 11.94 -9.06 -6.62
N GLY A 166 12.61 -10.18 -6.77
CA GLY A 166 13.26 -10.63 -8.00
C GLY A 166 13.82 -12.02 -7.79
N ASP A 167 13.98 -12.77 -8.86
CA ASP A 167 14.69 -14.06 -8.85
C ASP A 167 16.19 -13.77 -8.89
N PHE A 168 16.84 -13.70 -7.73
CA PHE A 168 18.26 -13.30 -7.60
C PHE A 168 19.23 -14.47 -7.80
N ASP A 169 18.79 -15.70 -7.58
CA ASP A 169 19.64 -16.90 -7.73
C ASP A 169 19.28 -17.75 -8.96
N HIS A 170 18.26 -17.34 -9.72
CA HIS A 170 17.77 -17.98 -10.95
C HIS A 170 17.23 -19.40 -10.75
N ASP A 171 16.59 -19.63 -9.60
CA ASP A 171 15.93 -20.91 -9.32
C ASP A 171 14.44 -20.94 -9.76
N GLY A 172 13.90 -19.81 -10.19
CA GLY A 172 12.53 -19.64 -10.70
C GLY A 172 11.55 -19.13 -9.64
N ASP A 173 11.95 -19.02 -8.38
CA ASP A 173 11.16 -18.44 -7.30
C ASP A 173 11.49 -16.96 -7.09
N LEU A 174 10.60 -16.19 -6.47
CA LEU A 174 10.87 -14.78 -6.16
C LEU A 174 11.50 -14.65 -4.79
N ASP A 175 12.71 -14.12 -4.79
CA ASP A 175 13.41 -13.67 -3.60
C ASP A 175 12.96 -12.27 -3.18
N LEU A 176 13.10 -11.96 -1.90
CA LEU A 176 12.77 -10.67 -1.34
C LEU A 176 14.02 -9.93 -0.85
N PHE A 177 14.17 -8.70 -1.31
CA PHE A 177 15.18 -7.79 -0.79
C PHE A 177 14.53 -6.62 -0.06
N MET A 178 14.96 -6.40 1.19
CA MET A 178 14.42 -5.36 2.05
C MET A 178 15.54 -4.53 2.66
N ALA A 179 15.41 -3.20 2.58
CA ALA A 179 16.37 -2.28 3.18
C ALA A 179 15.88 -1.85 4.57
N ASN A 180 16.67 -2.18 5.59
CA ASN A 180 16.48 -1.68 6.96
C ASN A 180 17.54 -0.60 7.25
N GLY A 181 17.14 0.49 7.90
CA GLY A 181 18.08 1.52 8.30
C GLY A 181 17.41 2.62 9.10
N ASP A 182 17.95 2.85 10.29
CA ASP A 182 17.66 4.01 11.12
C ASP A 182 18.91 4.90 11.18
N LEU A 183 18.67 6.20 11.30
CA LEU A 183 19.74 7.19 11.55
C LEU A 183 20.28 7.11 12.98
N ASN A 184 19.64 6.36 13.88
CA ASN A 184 20.07 6.18 15.25
C ASN A 184 20.75 4.82 15.44
N PRO A 185 22.11 4.76 15.53
CA PRO A 185 22.85 3.51 15.70
C PRO A 185 22.61 2.80 17.04
N ASN A 186 21.81 3.39 17.94
CA ASN A 186 21.48 2.85 19.25
C ASN A 186 20.07 2.26 19.32
N CYS A 187 19.28 2.28 18.25
CA CYS A 187 18.05 1.51 18.16
C CYS A 187 18.39 0.04 17.90
N THR A 188 18.74 -0.68 18.97
CA THR A 188 18.69 -2.14 18.96
C THR A 188 17.24 -2.58 19.08
N PRO A 189 16.80 -3.56 18.27
CA PRO A 189 15.46 -4.12 18.37
C PRO A 189 15.20 -4.76 19.73
#